data_82a9871765e3d343e06964d69070db30
#
_entry.id   82a9871765e3d343e06964d69070db30
#
_cell.length_a   1.000
_cell.length_b   1.000
_cell.length_c   1.000
_cell.angle_alpha   90.00
_cell.angle_beta   90.00
_cell.angle_gamma   90.00
#
_symmetry.space_group_name_H-M   'P 1'
#
loop_
_entity.id
_entity.type
_entity.pdbx_description
1 polymer ?
#
loop_
_entity_poly.entity_id
_entity_poly.type
_entity_poly.pdbx_seq_one_letter_code
_entity_poly.pdbx_strand_id
1 'polypeptide(L)'
;MKKMMAVLVATGLSASLLCSCGQKAAMEGTTGNGSSAETKKAEEKKEGKEVTLKVFDSMAYGIESYDELIKKFEEQHPGVKVEIQHAANDGNTILQSRVNSGDIPDVFLNEPGAGAKLYYEYSYDWSKDKDLLSKFNEDALNLTKTDEGAIYGLPWTYETMALIYNKDVFDKAGIKELPNSVEELGEICKTLKSNGVQPISLPGKEKWVLGQLATHFIMDKSLDAEGTVEALKSGKKTFKDLPHWDNFFKFLDLVKEYDGDKAVETGWEPAENAVATGEAAMLHMGDWAQANFTKMGPDTKLAFMPVPVGTAAEDNTILSSVGWVFQVYKDSPNLELAKEYCEYVLCSEDGAKWMTEGVDAVPANNTTELQPTGDLPQDAQKYIKAGKTNGWIHTICDTTYSDTVGPLIQGYLLGEYSKEDVTQGFEDYFKNLK
;
A
#
# COMPACT_ATOMS: atom_id res chain seq x y z
N MET A 1 -42.67 -2.62 -33.74
CA MET A 1 -42.25 -2.67 -35.15
C MET A 1 -40.74 -2.59 -35.21
N LYS A 2 -40.16 -3.75 -35.40
CA LYS A 2 -39.10 -4.22 -36.31
C LYS A 2 -38.07 -3.17 -36.75
N LYS A 3 -36.78 -3.36 -36.40
CA LYS A 3 -35.80 -3.92 -37.34
C LYS A 3 -34.54 -4.38 -36.61
N MET A 4 -34.31 -5.69 -36.66
CA MET A 4 -33.01 -6.34 -36.46
C MET A 4 -32.11 -6.00 -37.65
N MET A 5 -30.81 -5.81 -37.36
CA MET A 5 -29.80 -5.92 -38.41
C MET A 5 -28.64 -6.77 -37.84
N ALA A 6 -28.56 -7.99 -38.34
CA ALA A 6 -27.45 -8.90 -38.14
C ALA A 6 -26.37 -8.60 -39.20
N VAL A 7 -25.12 -8.57 -38.82
CA VAL A 7 -24.00 -8.61 -39.75
C VAL A 7 -23.13 -9.83 -39.43
N LEU A 8 -23.08 -10.73 -40.37
CA LEU A 8 -22.15 -11.85 -40.46
C LEU A 8 -20.76 -11.33 -40.76
N VAL A 9 -19.75 -11.90 -40.09
CA VAL A 9 -18.35 -11.81 -40.52
C VAL A 9 -17.82 -13.20 -40.82
N ALA A 10 -17.33 -13.35 -42.02
CA ALA A 10 -16.81 -14.56 -42.59
C ALA A 10 -15.34 -14.82 -42.12
N THR A 11 -15.06 -16.08 -41.93
CA THR A 11 -13.79 -16.71 -41.68
C THR A 11 -12.83 -16.62 -42.87
N GLY A 12 -11.53 -16.42 -42.58
CA GLY A 12 -10.43 -16.59 -43.53
C GLY A 12 -9.28 -17.30 -42.87
N LEU A 13 -9.21 -18.64 -43.00
CA LEU A 13 -8.02 -19.46 -42.78
C LEU A 13 -7.05 -19.24 -43.96
N SER A 14 -5.78 -19.10 -43.64
CA SER A 14 -4.70 -19.37 -44.61
C SER A 14 -3.54 -20.04 -43.89
N ALA A 15 -3.43 -21.33 -44.10
CA ALA A 15 -2.28 -22.15 -43.80
C ALA A 15 -1.24 -22.01 -44.95
N SER A 16 0.01 -21.96 -44.64
CA SER A 16 1.10 -22.24 -45.58
C SER A 16 2.22 -22.98 -44.86
N LEU A 17 2.24 -24.28 -45.11
CA LEU A 17 3.37 -25.21 -45.00
C LEU A 17 4.26 -25.07 -46.25
N LEU A 18 5.58 -25.25 -46.05
CA LEU A 18 6.55 -25.87 -46.98
C LEU A 18 7.92 -25.79 -46.30
N CYS A 19 8.52 -26.83 -45.80
CA CYS A 19 9.29 -27.91 -46.41
C CYS A 19 10.40 -27.44 -47.33
N SER A 20 11.68 -27.74 -46.99
CA SER A 20 12.48 -28.73 -47.72
C SER A 20 13.97 -28.57 -47.50
N CYS A 21 14.62 -29.70 -47.10
CA CYS A 21 15.89 -30.31 -47.62
C CYS A 21 17.08 -29.40 -47.83
N GLY A 22 18.23 -29.59 -47.23
CA GLY A 22 19.04 -30.83 -47.15
C GLY A 22 20.03 -30.94 -48.30
N GLN A 23 21.31 -30.68 -48.03
CA GLN A 23 22.38 -31.32 -48.83
C GLN A 23 23.73 -31.31 -48.09
N LYS A 24 24.29 -32.49 -47.89
CA LYS A 24 25.68 -32.78 -47.56
C LYS A 24 26.55 -32.64 -48.81
N ALA A 25 27.73 -32.12 -48.67
CA ALA A 25 28.88 -32.52 -49.50
C ALA A 25 30.16 -32.43 -48.68
N ALA A 26 31.00 -33.44 -48.83
CA ALA A 26 32.21 -33.71 -48.08
C ALA A 26 33.46 -33.51 -48.97
N MET A 27 34.61 -33.49 -48.27
CA MET A 27 36.00 -33.80 -48.72
C MET A 27 36.73 -32.69 -49.51
N GLU A 28 37.97 -32.40 -49.24
CA GLU A 28 39.26 -32.97 -48.94
C GLU A 28 40.22 -31.82 -48.69
N GLY A 29 41.08 -31.71 -47.76
CA GLY A 29 42.34 -32.34 -47.51
C GLY A 29 43.52 -31.63 -48.15
N THR A 30 44.36 -30.96 -47.33
CA THR A 30 45.85 -31.05 -47.54
C THR A 30 46.62 -30.40 -46.37
N THR A 31 47.67 -31.02 -46.02
CA THR A 31 48.75 -30.88 -45.06
C THR A 31 49.55 -29.61 -45.15
N GLY A 32 50.13 -29.14 -44.01
CA GLY A 32 51.30 -28.24 -44.02
C GLY A 32 51.61 -27.50 -42.72
N ASN A 33 52.33 -28.16 -41.84
CA ASN A 33 53.48 -27.72 -41.02
C ASN A 33 53.53 -26.37 -40.25
N GLY A 34 53.56 -26.49 -38.92
CA GLY A 34 54.54 -25.95 -38.01
C GLY A 34 54.64 -24.47 -37.73
N SER A 35 54.27 -24.05 -36.53
CA SER A 35 55.14 -23.30 -35.64
C SER A 35 54.47 -23.02 -34.30
N SER A 36 55.22 -23.23 -33.23
CA SER A 36 54.95 -22.94 -31.84
C SER A 36 54.42 -21.51 -31.62
N ALA A 37 53.31 -21.37 -30.91
CA ALA A 37 52.92 -20.14 -30.21
C ALA A 37 52.14 -20.43 -28.95
N GLU A 38 52.50 -19.77 -27.93
CA GLU A 38 52.12 -19.69 -26.57
C GLU A 38 50.64 -19.95 -26.26
N THR A 39 50.43 -20.84 -25.33
CA THR A 39 49.15 -21.11 -24.67
C THR A 39 48.75 -19.91 -23.81
N LYS A 40 48.01 -18.97 -24.35
CA LYS A 40 47.15 -18.10 -23.56
C LYS A 40 45.97 -18.94 -23.13
N LYS A 41 45.90 -19.26 -21.81
CA LYS A 41 44.69 -19.73 -21.18
C LYS A 41 43.62 -18.67 -21.44
N ALA A 42 42.71 -18.94 -22.34
CA ALA A 42 41.41 -18.27 -22.35
C ALA A 42 40.69 -18.80 -21.12
N GLU A 43 40.40 -17.93 -20.18
CA GLU A 43 39.37 -18.17 -19.16
C GLU A 43 38.06 -18.41 -19.91
N GLU A 44 37.58 -19.66 -19.90
CA GLU A 44 36.22 -19.97 -20.27
C GLU A 44 35.33 -19.18 -19.30
N LYS A 45 34.74 -18.08 -19.74
CA LYS A 45 33.54 -17.54 -19.16
C LYS A 45 32.51 -18.70 -19.24
N LYS A 46 32.24 -19.35 -18.13
CA LYS A 46 31.03 -20.14 -17.97
C LYS A 46 29.88 -19.16 -18.27
N GLU A 47 29.22 -19.31 -19.39
CA GLU A 47 27.90 -18.76 -19.60
C GLU A 47 27.01 -19.38 -18.52
N GLY A 48 26.84 -18.66 -17.42
CA GLY A 48 25.89 -18.99 -16.38
C GLY A 48 24.50 -18.96 -17.01
N LYS A 49 23.72 -19.98 -16.75
CA LYS A 49 22.30 -20.03 -17.15
C LYS A 49 21.64 -18.78 -16.59
N GLU A 50 21.03 -17.96 -17.44
CA GLU A 50 20.28 -16.78 -17.03
C GLU A 50 19.16 -17.23 -16.07
N VAL A 51 19.10 -16.60 -14.89
CA VAL A 51 18.10 -16.87 -13.85
C VAL A 51 17.13 -15.72 -13.80
N THR A 52 15.86 -16.00 -13.98
CA THR A 52 14.79 -15.00 -13.81
C THR A 52 14.18 -15.12 -12.43
N LEU A 53 14.25 -14.05 -11.66
CA LEU A 53 13.54 -13.88 -10.38
C LEU A 53 12.21 -13.19 -10.65
N LYS A 54 11.11 -13.83 -10.34
CA LYS A 54 9.76 -13.29 -10.55
C LYS A 54 9.28 -12.58 -9.29
N VAL A 55 8.98 -11.30 -9.40
CA VAL A 55 8.42 -10.48 -8.31
C VAL A 55 7.02 -10.01 -8.68
N PHE A 56 6.09 -10.12 -7.76
CA PHE A 56 4.74 -9.58 -7.89
C PHE A 56 4.57 -8.43 -6.92
N ASP A 57 4.18 -7.28 -7.44
CA ASP A 57 4.04 -6.04 -6.70
C ASP A 57 2.64 -5.47 -6.86
N SER A 58 1.96 -5.28 -5.72
CA SER A 58 0.62 -4.68 -5.67
C SER A 58 0.65 -3.18 -5.32
N MET A 59 1.84 -2.58 -5.15
CA MET A 59 1.96 -1.15 -4.84
C MET A 59 1.59 -0.29 -6.04
N ALA A 60 0.99 0.88 -5.75
CA ALA A 60 0.60 1.86 -6.76
C ALA A 60 1.59 3.03 -6.92
N TYR A 61 2.66 3.05 -6.14
CA TYR A 61 3.61 4.17 -6.03
C TYR A 61 5.06 3.68 -5.94
N GLY A 62 6.02 4.59 -6.21
CA GLY A 62 7.45 4.27 -6.14
C GLY A 62 8.00 3.41 -7.29
N ILE A 63 7.21 3.14 -8.34
CA ILE A 63 7.56 2.21 -9.43
C ILE A 63 8.81 2.64 -10.19
N GLU A 64 8.88 3.91 -10.61
CA GLU A 64 10.02 4.40 -11.41
C GLU A 64 11.36 4.30 -10.67
N SER A 65 11.37 4.64 -9.37
CA SER A 65 12.57 4.54 -8.54
C SER A 65 12.92 3.10 -8.17
N TYR A 66 11.94 2.20 -8.19
CA TYR A 66 12.15 0.78 -7.96
C TYR A 66 12.92 0.11 -9.10
N ASP A 67 12.64 0.48 -10.35
CA ASP A 67 13.37 -0.02 -11.52
C ASP A 67 14.88 0.30 -11.44
N GLU A 68 15.24 1.47 -10.90
CA GLU A 68 16.64 1.83 -10.67
C GLU A 68 17.32 0.96 -9.60
N LEU A 69 16.60 0.66 -8.51
CA LEU A 69 17.10 -0.23 -7.46
C LEU A 69 17.34 -1.64 -7.99
N ILE A 70 16.40 -2.17 -8.79
CA ILE A 70 16.49 -3.50 -9.39
C ILE A 70 17.69 -3.59 -10.32
N LYS A 71 17.92 -2.59 -11.15
CA LYS A 71 19.07 -2.55 -12.05
C LYS A 71 20.38 -2.68 -11.28
N LYS A 72 20.52 -2.02 -10.13
CA LYS A 72 21.71 -2.14 -9.28
C LYS A 72 21.85 -3.54 -8.68
N PHE A 73 20.74 -4.19 -8.33
CA PHE A 73 20.75 -5.59 -7.89
C PHE A 73 21.23 -6.51 -9.00
N GLU A 74 20.72 -6.37 -10.22
CA GLU A 74 21.15 -7.14 -11.40
C GLU A 74 22.63 -6.92 -11.74
N GLU A 75 23.15 -5.70 -11.59
CA GLU A 75 24.58 -5.40 -11.78
C GLU A 75 25.48 -6.14 -10.76
N GLN A 76 25.00 -6.33 -9.54
CA GLN A 76 25.71 -7.09 -8.49
C GLN A 76 25.56 -8.61 -8.67
N HIS A 77 24.57 -9.07 -9.46
CA HIS A 77 24.27 -10.48 -9.69
C HIS A 77 24.31 -10.84 -11.19
N PRO A 78 25.51 -10.91 -11.81
CA PRO A 78 25.63 -11.19 -13.25
C PRO A 78 24.92 -12.49 -13.66
N GLY A 79 24.01 -12.41 -14.61
CA GLY A 79 23.19 -13.54 -15.09
C GLY A 79 21.84 -13.67 -14.38
N VAL A 80 21.53 -12.76 -13.44
CA VAL A 80 20.20 -12.64 -12.85
C VAL A 80 19.41 -11.56 -13.58
N LYS A 81 18.14 -11.84 -13.86
CA LYS A 81 17.13 -10.90 -14.34
C LYS A 81 15.97 -10.88 -13.35
N VAL A 82 15.55 -9.70 -12.93
CA VAL A 82 14.34 -9.52 -12.10
C VAL A 82 13.19 -9.09 -13.00
N GLU A 83 12.11 -9.86 -13.00
CA GLU A 83 10.87 -9.54 -13.68
C GLU A 83 9.81 -9.15 -12.67
N ILE A 84 9.38 -7.89 -12.68
CA ILE A 84 8.31 -7.40 -11.81
C ILE A 84 7.01 -7.30 -12.57
N GLN A 85 5.96 -7.85 -11.98
CA GLN A 85 4.58 -7.61 -12.38
C GLN A 85 3.94 -6.65 -11.40
N HIS A 86 3.68 -5.41 -11.84
CA HIS A 86 2.90 -4.43 -11.08
C HIS A 86 1.40 -4.63 -11.33
N ALA A 87 0.60 -4.62 -10.27
CA ALA A 87 -0.84 -4.88 -10.32
C ALA A 87 -1.60 -4.10 -9.23
N ALA A 88 -1.47 -2.78 -9.23
CA ALA A 88 -1.94 -1.89 -8.17
C ALA A 88 -3.45 -2.01 -7.83
N ASN A 89 -4.33 -2.09 -8.82
CA ASN A 89 -5.78 -2.05 -8.58
C ASN A 89 -6.42 -3.42 -8.33
N ASP A 90 -5.87 -4.48 -8.93
CA ASP A 90 -6.41 -5.84 -8.89
C ASP A 90 -5.42 -6.84 -8.30
N GLY A 91 -4.40 -6.35 -7.58
CA GLY A 91 -3.27 -7.14 -7.11
C GLY A 91 -3.66 -8.40 -6.36
N ASN A 92 -4.55 -8.28 -5.37
CA ASN A 92 -5.01 -9.42 -4.59
C ASN A 92 -5.72 -10.48 -5.45
N THR A 93 -6.57 -10.08 -6.40
CA THR A 93 -7.28 -10.99 -7.30
C THR A 93 -6.31 -11.70 -8.25
N ILE A 94 -5.35 -10.97 -8.80
CA ILE A 94 -4.35 -11.51 -9.73
C ILE A 94 -3.42 -12.48 -8.99
N LEU A 95 -2.90 -12.10 -7.82
CA LEU A 95 -2.03 -12.97 -7.03
C LEU A 95 -2.75 -14.25 -6.62
N GLN A 96 -3.99 -14.16 -6.15
CA GLN A 96 -4.78 -15.32 -5.79
C GLN A 96 -5.02 -16.24 -7.00
N SER A 97 -5.28 -15.70 -8.17
CA SER A 97 -5.43 -16.46 -9.40
C SER A 97 -4.12 -17.20 -9.78
N ARG A 98 -2.98 -16.53 -9.65
CA ARG A 98 -1.65 -17.12 -9.91
C ARG A 98 -1.35 -18.25 -8.94
N VAL A 99 -1.57 -18.03 -7.63
CA VAL A 99 -1.37 -19.06 -6.60
C VAL A 99 -2.26 -20.26 -6.85
N ASN A 100 -3.54 -20.06 -7.15
CA ASN A 100 -4.49 -21.13 -7.45
C ASN A 100 -4.11 -21.93 -8.70
N SER A 101 -3.43 -21.33 -9.67
CA SER A 101 -2.95 -21.99 -10.88
C SER A 101 -1.57 -22.66 -10.72
N GLY A 102 -0.91 -22.46 -9.58
CA GLY A 102 0.45 -22.94 -9.32
C GLY A 102 1.56 -22.10 -9.95
N ASP A 103 1.25 -20.91 -10.53
CA ASP A 103 2.23 -19.93 -11.01
C ASP A 103 2.57 -18.92 -9.91
N ILE A 104 3.18 -19.39 -8.83
CA ILE A 104 3.51 -18.56 -7.68
C ILE A 104 4.79 -17.77 -7.97
N PRO A 105 4.81 -16.43 -7.78
CA PRO A 105 6.02 -15.61 -7.91
C PRO A 105 7.06 -16.01 -6.86
N ASP A 106 8.35 -15.80 -7.15
CA ASP A 106 9.43 -16.06 -6.17
C ASP A 106 9.31 -15.13 -4.96
N VAL A 107 8.95 -13.86 -5.21
CA VAL A 107 8.67 -12.83 -4.20
C VAL A 107 7.33 -12.17 -4.52
N PHE A 108 6.54 -11.89 -3.51
CA PHE A 108 5.27 -11.19 -3.67
C PHE A 108 4.96 -10.29 -2.47
N LEU A 109 4.36 -9.15 -2.77
CA LEU A 109 4.03 -8.14 -1.78
C LEU A 109 2.55 -8.20 -1.43
N ASN A 110 2.25 -8.11 -0.15
CA ASN A 110 0.89 -8.04 0.38
C ASN A 110 0.80 -7.02 1.52
N GLU A 111 -0.43 -6.61 1.80
CA GLU A 111 -0.72 -5.96 3.08
C GLU A 111 -0.47 -6.93 4.23
N PRO A 112 0.07 -6.47 5.36
CA PRO A 112 0.28 -7.31 6.55
C PRO A 112 -1.06 -7.83 7.12
N GLY A 113 -0.99 -8.73 8.09
CA GLY A 113 -2.16 -9.27 8.76
C GLY A 113 -3.04 -10.11 7.81
N ALA A 114 -4.31 -9.75 7.62
CA ALA A 114 -5.28 -10.52 6.87
C ALA A 114 -4.84 -10.84 5.43
N GLY A 115 -4.23 -9.87 4.73
CA GLY A 115 -3.73 -10.05 3.37
C GLY A 115 -2.61 -11.08 3.30
N ALA A 116 -1.58 -10.92 4.11
CA ALA A 116 -0.44 -11.84 4.14
C ALA A 116 -0.81 -13.24 4.63
N LYS A 117 -1.77 -13.37 5.56
CA LYS A 117 -2.24 -14.66 6.10
C LYS A 117 -2.80 -15.59 5.03
N LEU A 118 -3.39 -15.06 3.96
CA LEU A 118 -3.90 -15.87 2.84
C LEU A 118 -2.82 -16.74 2.19
N TYR A 119 -1.54 -16.35 2.35
CA TYR A 119 -0.41 -16.96 1.65
C TYR A 119 0.63 -17.58 2.58
N TYR A 120 0.38 -17.65 3.90
CA TYR A 120 1.34 -18.21 4.86
C TYR A 120 1.75 -19.65 4.53
N GLU A 121 0.82 -20.48 4.03
CA GLU A 121 1.13 -21.85 3.63
C GLU A 121 2.11 -21.95 2.45
N TYR A 122 2.23 -20.89 1.65
CA TYR A 122 3.16 -20.79 0.51
C TYR A 122 4.43 -20.02 0.87
N SER A 123 4.44 -19.32 1.98
CA SER A 123 5.51 -18.40 2.34
C SER A 123 6.63 -19.06 3.12
N TYR A 124 7.84 -18.55 2.89
CA TYR A 124 9.02 -18.94 3.67
C TYR A 124 8.91 -18.41 5.10
N ASP A 125 9.25 -19.25 6.08
CA ASP A 125 9.28 -18.89 7.50
C ASP A 125 10.66 -18.33 7.86
N TRP A 126 10.69 -17.01 8.06
CA TRP A 126 11.89 -16.25 8.43
C TRP A 126 12.32 -16.42 9.90
N SER A 127 11.54 -17.08 10.74
CA SER A 127 11.80 -17.14 12.19
C SER A 127 13.18 -17.68 12.57
N LYS A 128 13.86 -18.37 11.63
CA LYS A 128 15.23 -18.91 11.81
C LYS A 128 16.32 -17.93 11.39
N ASP A 129 16.02 -16.91 10.60
CA ASP A 129 16.97 -15.93 10.06
C ASP A 129 17.18 -14.78 11.05
N LYS A 130 17.64 -15.12 12.26
CA LYS A 130 17.73 -14.21 13.41
C LYS A 130 18.53 -12.94 13.15
N ASP A 131 19.64 -13.06 12.40
CA ASP A 131 20.51 -11.93 12.07
C ASP A 131 19.78 -10.93 11.16
N LEU A 132 19.02 -11.42 10.18
CA LEU A 132 18.19 -10.58 9.33
C LEU A 132 17.05 -9.94 10.13
N LEU A 133 16.32 -10.72 10.92
CA LEU A 133 15.20 -10.23 11.71
C LEU A 133 15.60 -9.15 12.73
N SER A 134 16.84 -9.19 13.25
CA SER A 134 17.36 -8.17 14.16
C SER A 134 17.49 -6.78 13.53
N LYS A 135 17.40 -6.69 12.20
CA LYS A 135 17.44 -5.43 11.44
C LYS A 135 16.09 -4.72 11.36
N PHE A 136 15.00 -5.35 11.81
CA PHE A 136 13.64 -4.79 11.76
C PHE A 136 13.13 -4.42 13.14
N ASN A 137 12.18 -3.50 13.17
CA ASN A 137 11.47 -3.14 14.39
C ASN A 137 10.54 -4.30 14.80
N GLU A 138 10.50 -4.61 16.09
CA GLU A 138 9.74 -5.76 16.61
C GLU A 138 8.24 -5.61 16.38
N ASP A 139 7.69 -4.41 16.56
CA ASP A 139 6.28 -4.09 16.32
C ASP A 139 5.89 -4.34 14.86
N ALA A 140 6.77 -3.99 13.90
CA ALA A 140 6.56 -4.24 12.48
C ALA A 140 6.57 -5.74 12.14
N LEU A 141 7.47 -6.52 12.74
CA LEU A 141 7.53 -7.98 12.56
C LEU A 141 6.32 -8.70 13.15
N ASN A 142 5.74 -8.18 14.23
CA ASN A 142 4.58 -8.81 14.88
C ASN A 142 3.35 -8.88 13.97
N LEU A 143 3.24 -8.01 12.97
CA LEU A 143 2.14 -8.02 12.01
C LEU A 143 2.14 -9.24 11.05
N THR A 144 3.28 -9.94 10.94
CA THR A 144 3.42 -11.14 10.11
C THR A 144 3.79 -12.39 10.91
N LYS A 145 3.80 -12.25 12.24
CA LYS A 145 4.11 -13.33 13.18
C LYS A 145 2.86 -14.11 13.57
N THR A 146 2.97 -15.42 13.62
CA THR A 146 1.91 -16.28 14.15
C THR A 146 2.06 -16.48 15.66
N ASP A 147 1.02 -17.02 16.29
CA ASP A 147 1.04 -17.37 17.71
C ASP A 147 2.15 -18.38 18.05
N GLU A 148 2.51 -19.25 17.10
CA GLU A 148 3.59 -20.24 17.23
C GLU A 148 4.98 -19.61 17.01
N GLY A 149 5.04 -18.36 16.61
CA GLY A 149 6.27 -17.58 16.44
C GLY A 149 6.91 -17.67 15.06
N ALA A 150 6.24 -18.25 14.06
CA ALA A 150 6.67 -18.19 12.66
C ALA A 150 6.47 -16.77 12.11
N ILE A 151 7.36 -16.32 11.21
CA ILE A 151 7.32 -15.00 10.59
C ILE A 151 7.30 -15.18 9.07
N TYR A 152 6.20 -14.80 8.42
CA TYR A 152 5.96 -15.08 7.01
C TYR A 152 6.08 -13.88 6.07
N GLY A 153 6.53 -12.73 6.56
CA GLY A 153 6.76 -11.55 5.73
C GLY A 153 7.75 -10.60 6.40
N LEU A 154 8.55 -9.93 5.59
CA LEU A 154 9.47 -8.87 6.04
C LEU A 154 8.81 -7.51 5.81
N PRO A 155 8.69 -6.66 6.85
CA PRO A 155 8.06 -5.36 6.73
C PRO A 155 8.89 -4.40 5.88
N TRP A 156 8.21 -3.56 5.08
CA TRP A 156 8.87 -2.59 4.20
C TRP A 156 8.97 -1.20 4.86
N THR A 157 7.87 -0.45 4.86
CA THR A 157 7.81 0.90 5.39
C THR A 157 6.60 1.06 6.31
N TYR A 158 6.68 2.02 7.24
CA TYR A 158 5.48 2.51 7.90
C TYR A 158 4.72 3.42 6.95
N GLU A 159 3.43 3.28 6.96
CA GLU A 159 2.47 4.18 6.32
C GLU A 159 1.59 4.82 7.37
N THR A 160 1.21 6.05 7.14
CA THR A 160 0.46 6.87 8.09
C THR A 160 -0.71 7.52 7.40
N MET A 161 -1.88 7.54 8.04
CA MET A 161 -3.09 8.12 7.49
C MET A 161 -3.82 8.97 8.52
N ALA A 162 -4.23 10.18 8.10
CA ALA A 162 -5.01 11.11 8.90
C ALA A 162 -5.63 12.19 8.00
N LEU A 163 -6.05 13.32 8.56
CA LEU A 163 -6.34 14.51 7.76
C LEU A 163 -5.04 15.18 7.34
N ILE A 164 -4.79 15.26 6.03
CA ILE A 164 -3.75 16.09 5.45
C ILE A 164 -4.34 17.48 5.25
N TYR A 165 -3.62 18.53 5.66
CA TYR A 165 -4.05 19.90 5.42
C TYR A 165 -2.94 20.75 4.78
N ASN A 166 -3.38 21.74 3.96
CA ASN A 166 -2.52 22.71 3.34
C ASN A 166 -2.28 23.87 4.32
N LYS A 167 -1.05 23.96 4.85
CA LYS A 167 -0.68 24.98 5.87
C LYS A 167 -0.82 26.40 5.36
N ASP A 168 -0.49 26.66 4.09
CA ASP A 168 -0.60 27.98 3.52
C ASP A 168 -2.06 28.45 3.41
N VAL A 169 -2.98 27.52 3.17
CA VAL A 169 -4.43 27.79 3.17
C VAL A 169 -4.93 28.12 4.57
N PHE A 170 -4.52 27.33 5.58
CA PHE A 170 -4.86 27.59 6.98
C PHE A 170 -4.31 28.92 7.46
N ASP A 171 -3.05 29.21 7.16
CA ASP A 171 -2.40 30.49 7.53
C ASP A 171 -3.10 31.70 6.89
N LYS A 172 -3.46 31.63 5.60
CA LYS A 172 -4.21 32.67 4.89
C LYS A 172 -5.61 32.89 5.48
N ALA A 173 -6.25 31.80 5.95
CA ALA A 173 -7.54 31.88 6.62
C ALA A 173 -7.45 32.34 8.09
N GLY A 174 -6.24 32.52 8.62
CA GLY A 174 -5.99 32.94 10.01
C GLY A 174 -6.18 31.82 11.03
N ILE A 175 -6.21 30.55 10.61
CA ILE A 175 -6.36 29.38 11.47
C ILE A 175 -4.97 29.03 12.02
N LYS A 176 -4.81 29.10 13.34
CA LYS A 176 -3.51 28.89 14.00
C LYS A 176 -3.47 27.61 14.85
N GLU A 177 -4.61 27.13 15.26
CA GLU A 177 -4.72 25.96 16.12
C GLU A 177 -5.53 24.87 15.43
N LEU A 178 -5.10 23.63 15.61
CA LEU A 178 -5.78 22.46 15.06
C LEU A 178 -6.93 22.05 15.98
N PRO A 179 -8.01 21.48 15.43
CA PRO A 179 -9.19 21.12 16.20
C PRO A 179 -8.93 19.90 17.09
N ASN A 180 -9.51 19.92 18.29
CA ASN A 180 -9.51 18.76 19.18
C ASN A 180 -10.84 17.99 19.14
N SER A 181 -11.88 18.58 18.55
CA SER A 181 -13.21 17.96 18.42
C SER A 181 -13.79 18.18 17.02
N VAL A 182 -14.80 17.39 16.68
CA VAL A 182 -15.54 17.57 15.41
C VAL A 182 -16.25 18.93 15.38
N GLU A 183 -16.69 19.42 16.51
CA GLU A 183 -17.30 20.75 16.62
C GLU A 183 -16.29 21.87 16.29
N GLU A 184 -15.07 21.79 16.82
CA GLU A 184 -13.99 22.74 16.48
C GLU A 184 -13.59 22.63 14.99
N LEU A 185 -13.57 21.42 14.44
CA LEU A 185 -13.37 21.22 13.00
C LEU A 185 -14.47 21.92 12.18
N GLY A 186 -15.72 21.85 12.65
CA GLY A 186 -16.84 22.56 12.03
C GLY A 186 -16.65 24.08 12.00
N GLU A 187 -16.09 24.69 13.04
CA GLU A 187 -15.77 26.13 13.05
C GLU A 187 -14.62 26.47 12.08
N ILE A 188 -13.64 25.58 11.96
CA ILE A 188 -12.58 25.70 10.94
C ILE A 188 -13.19 25.62 9.53
N CYS A 189 -14.09 24.67 9.29
CA CYS A 189 -14.78 24.55 7.99
C CYS A 189 -15.57 25.82 7.63
N LYS A 190 -16.29 26.41 8.58
CA LYS A 190 -17.00 27.68 8.38
C LYS A 190 -16.03 28.82 8.02
N THR A 191 -14.89 28.88 8.71
CA THR A 191 -13.86 29.88 8.47
C THR A 191 -13.28 29.73 7.06
N LEU A 192 -12.91 28.52 6.66
CA LEU A 192 -12.39 28.22 5.31
C LEU A 192 -13.41 28.58 4.24
N LYS A 193 -14.66 28.17 4.41
CA LYS A 193 -15.75 28.47 3.48
C LYS A 193 -15.96 29.97 3.32
N SER A 194 -15.91 30.74 4.42
CA SER A 194 -16.05 32.19 4.38
C SER A 194 -14.88 32.91 3.66
N ASN A 195 -13.72 32.23 3.58
CA ASN A 195 -12.55 32.68 2.81
C ASN A 195 -12.59 32.16 1.35
N GLY A 196 -13.67 31.50 0.92
CA GLY A 196 -13.85 31.02 -0.45
C GLY A 196 -13.11 29.72 -0.77
N VAL A 197 -12.64 28.99 0.26
CA VAL A 197 -11.95 27.71 0.11
C VAL A 197 -12.90 26.56 0.44
N GLN A 198 -12.86 25.46 -0.32
CA GLN A 198 -13.53 24.22 0.04
C GLN A 198 -12.85 23.64 1.28
N PRO A 199 -13.58 23.40 2.40
CA PRO A 199 -12.92 22.93 3.62
C PRO A 199 -12.33 21.54 3.50
N ILE A 200 -13.10 20.58 2.98
CA ILE A 200 -12.76 19.16 2.88
C ILE A 200 -12.98 18.71 1.45
N SER A 201 -12.06 17.95 0.89
CA SER A 201 -12.24 17.16 -0.33
C SER A 201 -12.05 15.69 0.05
N LEU A 202 -13.16 14.97 0.26
CA LEU A 202 -13.09 13.57 0.68
C LEU A 202 -12.97 12.67 -0.55
N PRO A 203 -11.93 11.80 -0.66
CA PRO A 203 -11.85 10.81 -1.74
C PRO A 203 -12.76 9.60 -1.46
N GLY A 204 -14.05 9.85 -1.29
CA GLY A 204 -15.04 8.85 -0.87
C GLY A 204 -15.51 7.91 -1.98
N LYS A 205 -15.03 8.08 -3.22
CA LYS A 205 -15.13 7.05 -4.26
C LYS A 205 -14.35 5.80 -3.86
N GLU A 206 -13.26 5.99 -3.14
CA GLU A 206 -12.39 4.93 -2.68
C GLU A 206 -12.93 4.31 -1.38
N LYS A 207 -13.47 3.11 -1.46
CA LYS A 207 -14.06 2.41 -0.31
C LYS A 207 -13.05 2.21 0.84
N TRP A 208 -11.78 1.96 0.48
CA TRP A 208 -10.73 1.78 1.46
C TRP A 208 -10.45 3.05 2.27
N VAL A 209 -10.51 4.23 1.65
CA VAL A 209 -10.38 5.52 2.36
C VAL A 209 -11.48 5.68 3.40
N LEU A 210 -12.71 5.32 3.05
CA LEU A 210 -13.86 5.40 3.96
C LEU A 210 -13.75 4.40 5.12
N GLY A 211 -13.29 3.17 4.85
CA GLY A 211 -13.02 2.17 5.88
C GLY A 211 -11.94 2.63 6.86
N GLN A 212 -10.85 3.23 6.34
CA GLN A 212 -9.79 3.79 7.18
C GLN A 212 -10.27 5.01 7.97
N LEU A 213 -11.10 5.88 7.38
CA LEU A 213 -11.70 7.00 8.11
C LEU A 213 -12.53 6.50 9.31
N ALA A 214 -13.33 5.46 9.11
CA ALA A 214 -14.12 4.87 10.19
C ALA A 214 -13.23 4.32 11.32
N THR A 215 -12.03 3.79 11.00
CA THR A 215 -11.10 3.24 11.98
C THR A 215 -10.76 4.25 13.08
N HIS A 216 -10.57 5.53 12.77
CA HIS A 216 -10.31 6.56 13.78
C HIS A 216 -11.40 6.62 14.87
N PHE A 217 -12.66 6.40 14.50
CA PHE A 217 -13.81 6.50 15.41
C PHE A 217 -14.18 5.17 16.07
N ILE A 218 -13.67 4.05 15.54
CA ILE A 218 -13.88 2.71 16.11
C ILE A 218 -12.88 2.44 17.23
N MET A 219 -11.67 3.01 17.14
CA MET A 219 -10.61 2.77 18.10
C MET A 219 -11.02 3.17 19.53
N ASP A 220 -10.75 2.28 20.46
CA ASP A 220 -10.95 2.48 21.89
C ASP A 220 -9.59 2.50 22.59
N LYS A 221 -9.21 3.62 23.18
CA LYS A 221 -7.93 3.77 23.87
C LYS A 221 -7.69 2.81 25.03
N SER A 222 -8.74 2.23 25.58
CA SER A 222 -8.61 1.20 26.60
C SER A 222 -8.13 -0.15 26.04
N LEU A 223 -8.11 -0.27 24.72
CA LEU A 223 -7.74 -1.46 23.95
C LEU A 223 -6.77 -1.03 22.82
N ASP A 224 -5.93 -1.95 22.37
CA ASP A 224 -5.24 -1.83 21.11
C ASP A 224 -6.18 -2.17 19.94
N ALA A 225 -5.68 -2.14 18.72
CA ALA A 225 -6.47 -2.44 17.53
C ALA A 225 -7.03 -3.88 17.55
N GLU A 226 -6.18 -4.86 17.92
CA GLU A 226 -6.60 -6.27 18.02
C GLU A 226 -7.67 -6.47 19.09
N GLY A 227 -7.46 -5.90 20.28
CA GLY A 227 -8.43 -5.96 21.37
C GLY A 227 -9.76 -5.30 21.03
N THR A 228 -9.73 -4.22 20.24
CA THR A 228 -10.96 -3.55 19.77
C THR A 228 -11.74 -4.45 18.80
N VAL A 229 -11.05 -5.01 17.80
CA VAL A 229 -11.67 -5.96 16.84
C VAL A 229 -12.23 -7.18 17.57
N GLU A 230 -11.48 -7.79 18.49
CA GLU A 230 -11.94 -8.97 19.23
C GLU A 230 -13.13 -8.66 20.15
N ALA A 231 -13.15 -7.47 20.76
CA ALA A 231 -14.27 -7.07 21.60
C ALA A 231 -15.58 -6.90 20.79
N LEU A 232 -15.48 -6.35 19.59
CA LEU A 232 -16.61 -6.21 18.66
C LEU A 232 -17.04 -7.57 18.10
N LYS A 233 -16.10 -8.38 17.63
CA LYS A 233 -16.33 -9.73 17.10
C LYS A 233 -17.01 -10.65 18.12
N SER A 234 -16.51 -10.66 19.34
CA SER A 234 -17.07 -11.49 20.43
C SER A 234 -18.39 -10.95 21.02
N GLY A 235 -18.82 -9.74 20.62
CA GLY A 235 -19.99 -9.08 21.19
C GLY A 235 -19.81 -8.59 22.63
N LYS A 236 -18.58 -8.53 23.15
CA LYS A 236 -18.26 -7.88 24.43
C LYS A 236 -18.52 -6.38 24.40
N LYS A 237 -18.34 -5.76 23.22
CA LYS A 237 -18.71 -4.39 22.92
C LYS A 237 -19.58 -4.35 21.67
N THR A 238 -20.43 -3.34 21.61
CA THR A 238 -21.19 -2.96 20.42
C THR A 238 -20.72 -1.57 19.97
N PHE A 239 -21.10 -1.14 18.78
CA PHE A 239 -20.76 0.21 18.31
C PHE A 239 -21.33 1.33 19.19
N LYS A 240 -22.40 1.04 19.95
CA LYS A 240 -22.94 1.99 20.95
C LYS A 240 -22.06 2.16 22.19
N ASP A 241 -21.19 1.19 22.45
CA ASP A 241 -20.23 1.23 23.56
C ASP A 241 -18.91 1.91 23.17
N LEU A 242 -18.71 2.22 21.89
CA LEU A 242 -17.52 2.91 21.41
C LEU A 242 -17.62 4.41 21.71
N PRO A 243 -16.57 4.99 22.31
CA PRO A 243 -16.64 6.35 22.84
C PRO A 243 -16.83 7.43 21.77
N HIS A 244 -16.39 7.16 20.53
CA HIS A 244 -16.34 8.14 19.47
C HIS A 244 -17.25 7.84 18.27
N TRP A 245 -18.05 6.76 18.32
CA TRP A 245 -18.86 6.35 17.17
C TRP A 245 -19.92 7.40 16.76
N ASP A 246 -20.49 8.10 17.71
CA ASP A 246 -21.43 9.18 17.42
C ASP A 246 -20.75 10.37 16.70
N ASN A 247 -19.49 10.64 17.00
CA ASN A 247 -18.72 11.71 16.35
C ASN A 247 -18.34 11.36 14.90
N PHE A 248 -18.31 10.06 14.55
CA PHE A 248 -18.16 9.64 13.14
C PHE A 248 -19.26 10.24 12.25
N PHE A 249 -20.50 10.15 12.68
CA PHE A 249 -21.62 10.71 11.91
C PHE A 249 -21.59 12.24 11.88
N LYS A 250 -21.18 12.90 12.95
CA LYS A 250 -20.98 14.35 12.93
C LYS A 250 -19.89 14.77 11.92
N PHE A 251 -18.81 13.98 11.83
CA PHE A 251 -17.77 14.21 10.81
C PHE A 251 -18.34 14.00 9.40
N LEU A 252 -19.07 12.93 9.16
CA LEU A 252 -19.72 12.69 7.87
C LEU A 252 -20.74 13.79 7.52
N ASP A 253 -21.45 14.35 8.51
CA ASP A 253 -22.35 15.48 8.30
C ASP A 253 -21.62 16.75 7.88
N LEU A 254 -20.40 17.00 8.40
CA LEU A 254 -19.54 18.07 7.87
C LEU A 254 -19.14 17.83 6.43
N VAL A 255 -18.78 16.58 6.08
CA VAL A 255 -18.49 16.22 4.69
C VAL A 255 -19.71 16.49 3.79
N LYS A 256 -20.90 16.08 4.20
CA LYS A 256 -22.14 16.36 3.46
C LYS A 256 -22.41 17.85 3.29
N GLU A 257 -22.14 18.64 4.31
CA GLU A 257 -22.37 20.11 4.28
C GLU A 257 -21.41 20.81 3.32
N TYR A 258 -20.13 20.38 3.25
CA TYR A 258 -19.08 21.13 2.58
C TYR A 258 -18.59 20.53 1.26
N ASP A 259 -18.70 19.24 1.08
CA ASP A 259 -18.34 18.51 -0.16
C ASP A 259 -19.56 17.98 -0.93
N GLY A 260 -20.64 17.66 -0.20
CA GLY A 260 -21.91 17.20 -0.78
C GLY A 260 -21.76 15.85 -1.50
N ASP A 261 -22.58 15.66 -2.56
CA ASP A 261 -22.57 14.41 -3.35
C ASP A 261 -21.24 14.16 -4.06
N LYS A 262 -20.40 15.19 -4.25
CA LYS A 262 -19.07 15.04 -4.82
C LYS A 262 -18.16 14.14 -3.99
N ALA A 263 -18.37 14.08 -2.69
CA ALA A 263 -17.56 13.25 -1.80
C ALA A 263 -17.48 11.79 -2.26
N VAL A 264 -18.57 11.20 -2.78
CA VAL A 264 -18.61 9.80 -3.23
C VAL A 264 -18.20 9.63 -4.71
N GLU A 265 -18.07 10.73 -5.46
CA GLU A 265 -17.62 10.72 -6.85
C GLU A 265 -16.13 11.04 -7.00
N THR A 266 -15.55 11.72 -5.98
CA THR A 266 -14.16 12.16 -5.97
C THR A 266 -13.24 10.99 -5.65
N GLY A 267 -12.32 10.69 -6.55
CA GLY A 267 -11.21 9.76 -6.32
C GLY A 267 -10.05 10.44 -5.59
N TRP A 268 -9.04 9.67 -5.22
CA TRP A 268 -7.89 10.17 -4.46
C TRP A 268 -7.08 11.24 -5.19
N GLU A 269 -6.65 11.02 -6.45
CA GLU A 269 -5.86 11.98 -7.21
C GLU A 269 -6.55 13.35 -7.41
N PRO A 270 -7.85 13.44 -7.77
CA PRO A 270 -8.57 14.71 -7.80
C PRO A 270 -8.62 15.40 -6.44
N ALA A 271 -8.79 14.66 -5.33
CA ALA A 271 -8.82 15.24 -3.99
C ALA A 271 -7.44 15.79 -3.59
N GLU A 272 -6.36 15.07 -3.87
CA GLU A 272 -4.99 15.52 -3.66
C GLU A 272 -4.68 16.79 -4.46
N ASN A 273 -5.08 16.83 -5.75
CA ASN A 273 -4.89 18.01 -6.59
C ASN A 273 -5.62 19.23 -6.03
N ALA A 274 -6.85 19.07 -5.54
CA ALA A 274 -7.61 20.17 -4.95
C ALA A 274 -6.90 20.76 -3.71
N VAL A 275 -6.26 19.92 -2.89
CA VAL A 275 -5.50 20.39 -1.72
C VAL A 275 -4.14 20.97 -2.13
N ALA A 276 -3.45 20.36 -3.11
CA ALA A 276 -2.18 20.86 -3.63
C ALA A 276 -2.32 22.28 -4.20
N THR A 277 -3.40 22.54 -4.92
CA THR A 277 -3.67 23.85 -5.55
C THR A 277 -4.30 24.87 -4.60
N GLY A 278 -4.71 24.45 -3.40
CA GLY A 278 -5.42 25.29 -2.42
C GLY A 278 -6.89 25.53 -2.77
N GLU A 279 -7.46 24.79 -3.71
CA GLU A 279 -8.90 24.78 -3.96
C GLU A 279 -9.65 24.17 -2.78
N ALA A 280 -9.11 23.08 -2.21
CA ALA A 280 -9.54 22.51 -0.94
C ALA A 280 -8.46 22.70 0.13
N ALA A 281 -8.88 22.74 1.40
CA ALA A 281 -7.97 22.95 2.52
C ALA A 281 -7.43 21.64 3.09
N MET A 282 -8.21 20.55 3.07
CA MET A 282 -7.84 19.27 3.68
C MET A 282 -8.51 18.09 3.00
N LEU A 283 -7.90 16.90 3.17
CA LEU A 283 -8.44 15.60 2.76
C LEU A 283 -8.02 14.53 3.78
N HIS A 284 -8.74 13.40 3.82
CA HIS A 284 -8.31 12.20 4.56
C HIS A 284 -7.51 11.31 3.62
N MET A 285 -6.19 11.17 3.87
CA MET A 285 -5.28 10.40 3.03
C MET A 285 -4.00 10.04 3.80
N GLY A 286 -3.16 9.20 3.22
CA GLY A 286 -1.89 8.78 3.81
C GLY A 286 -0.66 9.52 3.25
N ASP A 287 0.48 9.27 3.90
CA ASP A 287 1.78 9.89 3.55
C ASP A 287 2.31 9.46 2.17
N TRP A 288 1.88 8.34 1.62
CA TRP A 288 2.17 7.94 0.23
C TRP A 288 1.70 8.97 -0.82
N ALA A 289 0.76 9.84 -0.47
CA ALA A 289 0.32 10.95 -1.30
C ALA A 289 1.41 12.01 -1.53
N GLN A 290 2.48 12.03 -0.70
CA GLN A 290 3.57 13.01 -0.79
C GLN A 290 4.16 13.11 -2.20
N ALA A 291 4.38 11.97 -2.86
CA ALA A 291 4.95 11.94 -4.22
C ALA A 291 4.06 12.69 -5.23
N ASN A 292 2.73 12.53 -5.13
CA ASN A 292 1.78 13.24 -5.98
C ASN A 292 1.73 14.72 -5.66
N PHE A 293 1.71 15.09 -4.37
CA PHE A 293 1.76 16.49 -3.94
C PHE A 293 3.03 17.18 -4.46
N THR A 294 4.18 16.53 -4.40
CA THR A 294 5.45 17.08 -4.92
C THR A 294 5.38 17.36 -6.43
N LYS A 295 4.69 16.50 -7.19
CA LYS A 295 4.49 16.68 -8.65
C LYS A 295 3.51 17.81 -8.97
N MET A 296 2.42 17.93 -8.20
CA MET A 296 1.33 18.87 -8.48
C MET A 296 1.58 20.26 -7.92
N GLY A 297 2.19 20.36 -6.76
CA GLY A 297 2.47 21.62 -6.08
C GLY A 297 3.74 21.51 -5.23
N PRO A 298 4.94 21.59 -5.85
CA PRO A 298 6.21 21.36 -5.16
C PRO A 298 6.49 22.33 -3.99
N ASP A 299 5.86 23.49 -3.99
CA ASP A 299 6.01 24.51 -2.94
C ASP A 299 4.91 24.42 -1.87
N THR A 300 3.92 23.51 -2.03
CA THR A 300 2.80 23.37 -1.10
C THR A 300 3.27 22.78 0.22
N LYS A 301 3.03 23.47 1.31
CA LYS A 301 3.38 23.02 2.66
C LYS A 301 2.24 22.21 3.25
N LEU A 302 2.53 20.98 3.56
CA LEU A 302 1.56 20.03 4.10
C LEU A 302 1.89 19.66 5.55
N ALA A 303 0.90 19.16 6.26
CA ALA A 303 1.08 18.46 7.52
C ALA A 303 -0.09 17.55 7.80
N PHE A 304 0.11 16.61 8.71
CA PHE A 304 -0.96 15.82 9.27
C PHE A 304 -1.68 16.57 10.40
N MET A 305 -2.97 16.38 10.44
CA MET A 305 -3.83 16.73 11.55
C MET A 305 -4.55 15.45 11.98
N PRO A 306 -4.46 15.04 13.26
CA PRO A 306 -5.28 13.94 13.75
C PRO A 306 -6.75 14.16 13.42
N VAL A 307 -7.47 13.10 13.05
CA VAL A 307 -8.92 13.18 12.93
C VAL A 307 -9.47 13.48 14.33
N PRO A 308 -10.24 14.57 14.53
CA PRO A 308 -10.67 14.98 15.87
C PRO A 308 -11.86 14.12 16.33
N VAL A 309 -11.57 12.96 16.92
CA VAL A 309 -12.56 11.96 17.29
C VAL A 309 -13.22 12.23 18.64
N GLY A 310 -12.47 12.82 19.58
CA GLY A 310 -12.90 13.09 20.96
C GLY A 310 -13.13 14.55 21.26
N THR A 311 -12.90 14.93 22.50
CA THR A 311 -12.97 16.30 23.02
C THR A 311 -11.65 16.75 23.67
N ALA A 312 -10.67 15.88 23.74
CA ALA A 312 -9.37 16.12 24.33
C ALA A 312 -8.25 15.79 23.33
N ALA A 313 -7.15 16.53 23.37
CA ALA A 313 -6.02 16.35 22.46
C ALA A 313 -5.39 14.95 22.55
N GLU A 314 -5.46 14.31 23.71
CA GLU A 314 -5.01 12.94 23.91
C GLU A 314 -5.87 11.89 23.21
N ASP A 315 -7.12 12.23 22.79
CA ASP A 315 -7.97 11.33 22.03
C ASP A 315 -7.62 11.30 20.55
N ASN A 316 -6.90 12.31 20.09
CA ASN A 316 -6.60 12.50 18.69
C ASN A 316 -5.25 11.89 18.36
N THR A 317 -5.28 10.81 17.59
CA THR A 317 -4.14 10.07 17.09
C THR A 317 -4.20 10.01 15.57
N ILE A 318 -3.08 9.67 14.94
CA ILE A 318 -3.05 9.30 13.54
C ILE A 318 -3.02 7.78 13.41
N LEU A 319 -3.48 7.22 12.31
CA LEU A 319 -3.30 5.81 12.03
C LEU A 319 -1.89 5.58 11.48
N SER A 320 -1.19 4.58 11.99
CA SER A 320 0.11 4.17 11.45
C SER A 320 0.33 2.68 11.65
N SER A 321 0.80 2.03 10.60
CA SER A 321 1.19 0.63 10.61
C SER A 321 2.15 0.37 9.45
N VAL A 322 2.67 -0.85 9.34
CA VAL A 322 3.37 -1.29 8.13
C VAL A 322 2.37 -1.35 6.98
N GLY A 323 2.71 -0.74 5.85
CA GLY A 323 1.85 -0.77 4.67
C GLY A 323 1.92 -2.08 3.92
N TRP A 324 3.16 -2.56 3.66
CA TRP A 324 3.41 -3.74 2.84
C TRP A 324 4.46 -4.65 3.46
N VAL A 325 4.35 -5.95 3.15
CA VAL A 325 5.32 -6.97 3.54
C VAL A 325 5.77 -7.79 2.34
N PHE A 326 7.05 -8.14 2.33
CA PHE A 326 7.66 -8.99 1.33
C PHE A 326 7.57 -10.44 1.77
N GLN A 327 6.84 -11.26 1.03
CA GLN A 327 6.73 -12.70 1.22
C GLN A 327 7.54 -13.41 0.14
N VAL A 328 8.19 -14.51 0.51
CA VAL A 328 9.00 -15.34 -0.40
C VAL A 328 8.36 -16.70 -0.54
N TYR A 329 8.19 -17.19 -1.77
CA TYR A 329 7.66 -18.51 -2.02
C TYR A 329 8.63 -19.58 -1.50
N LYS A 330 8.19 -20.36 -0.51
CA LYS A 330 9.05 -21.36 0.17
C LYS A 330 9.59 -22.47 -0.72
N ASP A 331 8.86 -22.83 -1.79
CA ASP A 331 9.22 -23.87 -2.74
C ASP A 331 9.75 -23.30 -4.08
N SER A 332 10.16 -22.01 -4.07
CA SER A 332 10.76 -21.36 -5.24
C SER A 332 12.04 -22.09 -5.65
N PRO A 333 12.25 -22.35 -6.96
CA PRO A 333 13.53 -22.85 -7.46
C PRO A 333 14.69 -21.85 -7.25
N ASN A 334 14.35 -20.57 -6.96
CA ASN A 334 15.27 -19.47 -6.74
C ASN A 334 15.26 -18.99 -5.28
N LEU A 335 14.90 -19.84 -4.32
CA LEU A 335 14.63 -19.47 -2.93
C LEU A 335 15.73 -18.61 -2.30
N GLU A 336 17.00 -19.01 -2.39
CA GLU A 336 18.10 -18.26 -1.78
C GLU A 336 18.30 -16.90 -2.46
N LEU A 337 18.14 -16.82 -3.79
CA LEU A 337 18.18 -15.56 -4.53
C LEU A 337 17.01 -14.64 -4.16
N ALA A 338 15.82 -15.20 -3.96
CA ALA A 338 14.65 -14.45 -3.51
C ALA A 338 14.83 -13.87 -2.10
N LYS A 339 15.46 -14.63 -1.21
CA LYS A 339 15.83 -14.15 0.15
C LYS A 339 16.87 -13.02 0.07
N GLU A 340 17.90 -13.20 -0.73
CA GLU A 340 18.95 -12.20 -0.94
C GLU A 340 18.39 -10.92 -1.55
N TYR A 341 17.46 -11.05 -2.50
CA TYR A 341 16.73 -9.91 -3.06
C TYR A 341 15.93 -9.15 -2.00
N CYS A 342 15.18 -9.83 -1.15
CA CYS A 342 14.43 -9.19 -0.06
C CYS A 342 15.38 -8.47 0.91
N GLU A 343 16.49 -9.11 1.31
CA GLU A 343 17.49 -8.47 2.18
C GLU A 343 18.13 -7.24 1.51
N TYR A 344 18.45 -7.33 0.21
CA TYR A 344 19.00 -6.20 -0.53
C TYR A 344 18.02 -5.03 -0.59
N VAL A 345 16.77 -5.27 -1.01
CA VAL A 345 15.74 -4.24 -1.13
C VAL A 345 15.44 -3.58 0.21
N LEU A 346 15.38 -4.35 1.28
CA LEU A 346 14.93 -3.86 2.59
C LEU A 346 16.07 -3.34 3.47
N CYS A 347 17.29 -3.89 3.34
CA CYS A 347 18.34 -3.65 4.34
C CYS A 347 19.65 -3.08 3.78
N SER A 348 19.79 -2.93 2.45
CA SER A 348 20.99 -2.32 1.86
C SER A 348 20.94 -0.79 1.90
N GLU A 349 22.10 -0.14 1.66
CA GLU A 349 22.17 1.32 1.50
C GLU A 349 21.35 1.80 0.29
N ASP A 350 21.36 1.05 -0.83
CA ASP A 350 20.56 1.37 -2.01
C ASP A 350 19.07 1.23 -1.73
N GLY A 351 18.66 0.18 -1.00
CA GLY A 351 17.29 -0.01 -0.54
C GLY A 351 16.84 1.09 0.42
N ALA A 352 17.70 1.49 1.36
CA ALA A 352 17.42 2.60 2.26
C ALA A 352 17.20 3.92 1.52
N LYS A 353 18.03 4.24 0.52
CA LYS A 353 17.86 5.41 -0.36
C LYS A 353 16.57 5.32 -1.16
N TRP A 354 16.25 4.14 -1.69
CA TRP A 354 14.99 3.94 -2.40
C TRP A 354 13.78 4.23 -1.50
N MET A 355 13.76 3.68 -0.29
CA MET A 355 12.64 3.90 0.66
C MET A 355 12.52 5.37 1.06
N THR A 356 13.62 6.07 1.33
CA THR A 356 13.59 7.43 1.91
C THR A 356 13.61 8.55 0.86
N GLU A 357 14.23 8.36 -0.29
CA GLU A 357 14.38 9.38 -1.34
C GLU A 357 13.51 9.06 -2.57
N GLY A 358 13.39 7.77 -2.93
CA GLY A 358 12.64 7.34 -4.10
C GLY A 358 11.14 7.21 -3.85
N VAL A 359 10.76 6.66 -2.70
CA VAL A 359 9.36 6.49 -2.26
C VAL A 359 8.94 7.57 -1.30
N ASP A 360 9.91 8.18 -0.63
CA ASP A 360 9.71 9.19 0.42
C ASP A 360 8.89 8.65 1.61
N ALA A 361 9.28 7.49 2.13
CA ALA A 361 8.58 6.77 3.18
C ALA A 361 9.48 6.49 4.41
N VAL A 362 8.87 6.12 5.52
CA VAL A 362 9.57 5.79 6.78
C VAL A 362 9.89 4.29 6.80
N PRO A 363 11.19 3.88 6.74
CA PRO A 363 11.55 2.46 6.77
C PRO A 363 11.07 1.75 8.05
N ALA A 364 10.59 0.51 7.92
CA ALA A 364 10.20 -0.33 9.04
C ALA A 364 11.37 -1.13 9.65
N ASN A 365 12.59 -0.79 9.25
CA ASN A 365 13.83 -1.38 9.74
C ASN A 365 14.72 -0.32 10.43
N ASN A 366 15.74 -0.80 11.12
CA ASN A 366 16.68 0.03 11.88
C ASN A 366 18.10 0.05 11.27
N THR A 367 18.21 -0.24 9.96
CA THR A 367 19.51 -0.33 9.27
C THR A 367 20.01 0.99 8.74
N THR A 368 19.17 2.05 8.75
CA THR A 368 19.50 3.35 8.18
C THR A 368 19.16 4.50 9.10
N GLU A 369 20.00 5.55 9.06
CA GLU A 369 19.71 6.86 9.65
C GLU A 369 19.13 7.85 8.61
N LEU A 370 18.98 7.42 7.35
CA LEU A 370 18.37 8.24 6.32
C LEU A 370 16.92 8.53 6.68
N GLN A 371 16.49 9.73 6.34
CA GLN A 371 15.15 10.22 6.64
C GLN A 371 14.44 10.60 5.34
N PRO A 372 13.13 10.41 5.25
CA PRO A 372 12.35 10.94 4.12
C PRO A 372 12.45 12.45 4.05
N THR A 373 12.26 13.02 2.89
CA THR A 373 12.44 14.45 2.61
C THR A 373 11.13 15.24 2.60
N GLY A 374 10.02 14.57 2.33
CA GLY A 374 8.70 15.17 2.22
C GLY A 374 8.10 15.60 3.56
N ASP A 375 7.23 16.58 3.50
CA ASP A 375 6.56 17.15 4.68
C ASP A 375 5.74 16.09 5.44
N LEU A 376 4.98 15.25 4.72
CA LEU A 376 4.07 14.26 5.31
C LEU A 376 4.81 13.15 6.04
N PRO A 377 5.77 12.42 5.42
CA PRO A 377 6.49 11.36 6.14
C PRO A 377 7.35 11.90 7.28
N GLN A 378 7.90 13.13 7.16
CA GLN A 378 8.59 13.78 8.28
C GLN A 378 7.64 14.13 9.43
N ASP A 379 6.42 14.53 9.11
CA ASP A 379 5.41 14.83 10.14
C ASP A 379 4.89 13.54 10.78
N ALA A 380 4.65 12.47 9.99
CA ALA A 380 4.30 11.14 10.46
C ALA A 380 5.28 10.63 11.53
N GLN A 381 6.58 10.75 11.27
CA GLN A 381 7.62 10.35 12.23
C GLN A 381 7.50 11.04 13.59
N LYS A 382 7.04 12.28 13.65
CA LYS A 382 6.85 13.00 14.93
C LYS A 382 5.76 12.34 15.75
N TYR A 383 4.65 11.93 15.11
CA TYR A 383 3.57 11.22 15.78
C TYR A 383 3.99 9.81 16.21
N ILE A 384 4.70 9.08 15.35
CA ILE A 384 5.23 7.74 15.66
C ILE A 384 6.18 7.82 16.87
N LYS A 385 7.16 8.72 16.85
CA LYS A 385 8.12 8.92 17.95
C LYS A 385 7.45 9.40 19.26
N ALA A 386 6.33 10.11 19.14
CA ALA A 386 5.56 10.57 20.31
C ALA A 386 4.59 9.50 20.85
N GLY A 387 4.47 8.34 20.21
CA GLY A 387 3.50 7.30 20.57
C GLY A 387 2.04 7.75 20.37
N LYS A 388 1.81 8.69 19.43
CA LYS A 388 0.47 9.23 19.12
C LYS A 388 -0.12 8.59 17.87
N THR A 389 -0.04 7.27 17.80
CA THR A 389 -0.53 6.48 16.69
C THR A 389 -1.47 5.38 17.18
N ASN A 390 -2.37 4.96 16.29
CA ASN A 390 -3.16 3.75 16.42
C ASN A 390 -2.88 2.82 15.23
N GLY A 391 -3.00 1.52 15.42
CA GLY A 391 -2.89 0.53 14.34
C GLY A 391 -4.10 0.56 13.40
N TRP A 392 -3.98 -0.14 12.28
CA TRP A 392 -5.04 -0.28 11.30
C TRP A 392 -5.88 -1.53 11.56
N ILE A 393 -7.19 -1.36 11.76
CA ILE A 393 -8.07 -2.50 12.01
C ILE A 393 -8.34 -3.34 10.76
N HIS A 394 -8.27 -2.80 9.55
CA HIS A 394 -8.52 -3.57 8.33
C HIS A 394 -7.50 -4.70 8.13
N THR A 395 -6.25 -4.54 8.58
CA THR A 395 -5.23 -5.59 8.52
C THR A 395 -5.49 -6.73 9.52
N ILE A 396 -6.30 -6.47 10.55
CA ILE A 396 -6.68 -7.44 11.58
C ILE A 396 -8.00 -8.14 11.22
N CYS A 397 -8.90 -7.41 10.54
CA CYS A 397 -10.15 -7.93 10.03
C CYS A 397 -9.93 -8.98 8.91
N ASP A 398 -10.75 -8.99 7.90
CA ASP A 398 -10.51 -9.77 6.68
C ASP A 398 -10.41 -8.83 5.47
N THR A 399 -10.01 -9.39 4.33
CA THR A 399 -9.80 -8.62 3.08
C THR A 399 -11.08 -8.01 2.51
N THR A 400 -12.24 -8.29 3.09
CA THR A 400 -13.55 -7.74 2.65
C THR A 400 -13.96 -6.49 3.43
N TYR A 401 -13.18 -6.07 4.44
CA TYR A 401 -13.53 -4.95 5.32
C TYR A 401 -13.97 -3.71 4.52
N SER A 402 -13.07 -3.18 3.73
CA SER A 402 -13.33 -1.94 2.97
C SER A 402 -14.47 -2.09 1.96
N ASP A 403 -14.57 -3.24 1.30
CA ASP A 403 -15.65 -3.53 0.35
C ASP A 403 -17.02 -3.69 1.02
N THR A 404 -17.04 -4.03 2.30
CA THR A 404 -18.27 -4.16 3.06
C THR A 404 -18.69 -2.83 3.70
N VAL A 405 -17.78 -2.15 4.40
CA VAL A 405 -18.14 -0.94 5.16
C VAL A 405 -18.14 0.33 4.30
N GLY A 406 -17.31 0.40 3.26
CA GLY A 406 -17.25 1.56 2.37
C GLY A 406 -18.59 1.93 1.75
N PRO A 407 -19.34 0.98 1.14
CA PRO A 407 -20.68 1.24 0.58
C PRO A 407 -21.70 1.72 1.61
N LEU A 408 -21.60 1.29 2.88
CA LEU A 408 -22.47 1.78 3.94
C LEU A 408 -22.24 3.26 4.20
N ILE A 409 -20.97 3.68 4.22
CA ILE A 409 -20.59 5.08 4.43
C ILE A 409 -20.99 5.92 3.20
N GLN A 410 -20.76 5.41 1.97
CA GLN A 410 -21.21 6.08 0.76
C GLN A 410 -22.74 6.30 0.76
N GLY A 411 -23.52 5.27 1.13
CA GLY A 411 -24.97 5.37 1.26
C GLY A 411 -25.42 6.41 2.29
N TYR A 412 -24.70 6.55 3.42
CA TYR A 412 -24.95 7.63 4.38
C TYR A 412 -24.66 9.01 3.80
N LEU A 413 -23.54 9.18 3.10
CA LEU A 413 -23.19 10.45 2.47
C LEU A 413 -24.22 10.87 1.41
N LEU A 414 -24.77 9.92 0.66
CA LEU A 414 -25.86 10.15 -0.31
C LEU A 414 -27.25 10.30 0.33
N GLY A 415 -27.38 10.06 1.63
CA GLY A 415 -28.69 10.11 2.32
C GLY A 415 -29.60 8.90 2.07
N GLU A 416 -29.03 7.82 1.53
CA GLU A 416 -29.74 6.55 1.29
C GLU A 416 -29.85 5.69 2.56
N TYR A 417 -28.88 5.80 3.46
CA TYR A 417 -28.82 5.09 4.75
C TYR A 417 -28.89 6.06 5.92
N SER A 418 -29.57 5.65 6.95
CA SER A 418 -29.55 6.31 8.27
C SER A 418 -28.30 5.93 9.05
N LYS A 419 -28.02 6.67 10.12
CA LYS A 419 -26.99 6.32 11.11
C LYS A 419 -27.17 4.90 11.66
N GLU A 420 -28.41 4.53 11.91
CA GLU A 420 -28.80 3.22 12.44
C GLU A 420 -28.50 2.11 11.42
N ASP A 421 -28.79 2.33 10.13
CA ASP A 421 -28.48 1.36 9.05
C ASP A 421 -26.98 1.13 8.94
N VAL A 422 -26.19 2.19 8.94
CA VAL A 422 -24.72 2.09 8.90
C VAL A 422 -24.19 1.37 10.13
N THR A 423 -24.64 1.76 11.33
CA THR A 423 -24.23 1.12 12.59
C THR A 423 -24.54 -0.36 12.57
N GLN A 424 -25.75 -0.74 12.12
CA GLN A 424 -26.14 -2.15 12.02
C GLN A 424 -25.28 -2.91 11.03
N GLY A 425 -24.95 -2.30 9.88
CA GLY A 425 -24.06 -2.91 8.87
C GLY A 425 -22.66 -3.19 9.42
N PHE A 426 -22.09 -2.26 10.18
CA PHE A 426 -20.81 -2.48 10.88
C PHE A 426 -20.94 -3.59 11.94
N GLU A 427 -21.99 -3.57 12.76
CA GLU A 427 -22.27 -4.62 13.76
C GLU A 427 -22.33 -6.01 13.10
N ASP A 428 -23.05 -6.11 11.97
CA ASP A 428 -23.22 -7.37 11.25
C ASP A 428 -21.88 -7.84 10.64
N TYR A 429 -21.06 -6.93 10.12
CA TYR A 429 -19.72 -7.26 9.63
C TYR A 429 -18.86 -7.87 10.73
N PHE A 430 -18.70 -7.18 11.87
CA PHE A 430 -17.82 -7.66 12.94
C PHE A 430 -18.33 -8.96 13.59
N LYS A 431 -19.64 -9.15 13.75
CA LYS A 431 -20.23 -10.40 14.25
C LYS A 431 -19.97 -11.60 13.34
N ASN A 432 -19.85 -11.37 12.03
CA ASN A 432 -19.63 -12.43 11.05
C ASN A 432 -18.14 -12.61 10.68
N LEU A 433 -17.24 -11.80 11.23
CA LEU A 433 -15.80 -11.90 11.04
C LEU A 433 -15.30 -13.25 11.60
N LYS A 434 -14.56 -14.00 10.79
CA LYS A 434 -14.09 -15.37 11.11
C LYS A 434 -12.83 -15.38 11.94
#